data_4e7aca72cb085b5a1095b0a61d652a7f
#
_entry.id   4e7aca72cb085b5a1095b0a61d652a7f
#
_cell.length_a   1.000
_cell.length_b   1.000
_cell.length_c   1.000
_cell.angle_alpha   90.00
_cell.angle_beta   90.00
_cell.angle_gamma   90.00
#
_symmetry.space_group_name_H-M   'P 1'
#
loop_
_entity.id
_entity.type
_entity.pdbx_description
1 polymer ?
#
loop_
_entity_poly.entity_id
_entity_poly.type
_entity_poly.pdbx_seq_one_letter_code
_entity_poly.pdbx_strand_id
1 'polypeptide(L)'
;MNSQIFKALGSETRLKIIETLMIKEHNVSDLTRISNKDQTTVSRHLSTLVNAKIIKQKRLGRNIYYSIIDLKMKNWLESTMTIKIKTDEEIALRSKIQKFLRKQRSEENG
;
A
#
# COMPACT_ATOMS: atom_id res chain seq x y z
N MET A 1 -8.26 -17.25 11.95
CA MET A 1 -7.40 -16.25 11.32
C MET A 1 -5.96 -16.72 11.37
N ASN A 2 -5.24 -16.56 10.28
CA ASN A 2 -3.91 -17.14 10.12
C ASN A 2 -2.86 -16.32 10.89
N SER A 3 -2.18 -16.94 11.88
CA SER A 3 -1.12 -16.29 12.65
C SER A 3 0.03 -15.79 11.77
N GLN A 4 0.22 -16.39 10.61
CA GLN A 4 1.24 -16.02 9.64
C GLN A 4 1.02 -14.60 9.09
N ILE A 5 -0.24 -14.21 8.90
CA ILE A 5 -0.61 -12.85 8.47
C ILE A 5 -0.20 -11.84 9.55
N PHE A 6 -0.52 -12.11 10.81
CA PHE A 6 -0.17 -11.20 11.90
C PHE A 6 1.34 -11.07 12.09
N LYS A 7 2.08 -12.15 11.97
CA LYS A 7 3.55 -12.12 12.01
C LYS A 7 4.11 -11.26 10.89
N ALA A 8 3.55 -11.42 9.68
CA ALA A 8 3.98 -10.62 8.52
C ALA A 8 3.72 -9.13 8.73
N LEU A 9 2.65 -8.76 9.42
CA LEU A 9 2.32 -7.37 9.72
C LEU A 9 3.14 -6.78 10.87
N GLY A 10 3.90 -7.60 11.59
CA GLY A 10 4.67 -7.18 12.77
C GLY A 10 6.01 -6.48 12.48
N SER A 11 6.19 -5.95 11.27
CA SER A 11 7.43 -5.27 10.88
C SER A 11 7.09 -3.91 10.26
N GLU A 12 7.75 -2.85 10.75
CA GLU A 12 7.57 -1.51 10.19
C GLU A 12 7.91 -1.45 8.71
N THR A 13 8.98 -2.13 8.29
CA THR A 13 9.36 -2.20 6.88
C THR A 13 8.30 -2.89 6.05
N ARG A 14 7.77 -4.01 6.52
CA ARG A 14 6.70 -4.72 5.81
C ARG A 14 5.41 -3.90 5.75
N LEU A 15 5.05 -3.21 6.82
CA LEU A 15 3.88 -2.33 6.82
C LEU A 15 4.03 -1.21 5.79
N LYS A 16 5.22 -0.62 5.68
CA LYS A 16 5.50 0.42 4.69
C LYS A 16 5.39 -0.11 3.27
N ILE A 17 5.87 -1.32 3.02
CA ILE A 17 5.73 -1.99 1.72
C ILE A 17 4.25 -2.20 1.39
N ILE A 18 3.48 -2.70 2.35
CA ILE A 18 2.03 -2.93 2.19
C ILE A 18 1.31 -1.63 1.88
N GLU A 19 1.57 -0.57 2.64
CA GLU A 19 0.98 0.75 2.40
C GLU A 19 1.26 1.24 0.98
N THR A 20 2.49 1.06 0.52
CA THR A 20 2.90 1.42 -0.83
C THR A 20 2.13 0.63 -1.88
N LEU A 21 2.01 -0.68 -1.68
CA LEU A 21 1.29 -1.56 -2.61
C LEU A 21 -0.22 -1.37 -2.56
N MET A 22 -0.75 -0.82 -1.47
CA MET A 22 -2.16 -0.44 -1.38
C MET A 22 -2.52 0.66 -2.36
N ILE A 23 -1.56 1.51 -2.70
CA ILE A 23 -1.75 2.61 -3.65
C ILE A 23 -1.73 2.07 -5.08
N LYS A 24 -0.69 1.31 -5.43
CA LYS A 24 -0.56 0.66 -6.74
C LYS A 24 0.54 -0.39 -6.71
N GLU A 25 0.61 -1.21 -7.75
CA GLU A 25 1.70 -2.18 -7.90
C GLU A 25 3.05 -1.49 -8.07
N HIS A 26 4.10 -2.13 -7.59
CA HIS A 26 5.47 -1.63 -7.67
C HIS A 26 6.43 -2.80 -7.92
N ASN A 27 7.56 -2.50 -8.58
CA ASN A 27 8.63 -3.47 -8.73
C ASN A 27 9.58 -3.42 -7.52
N VAL A 28 10.51 -4.38 -7.46
CA VAL A 28 11.47 -4.50 -6.35
C VAL A 28 12.37 -3.24 -6.23
N SER A 29 12.78 -2.68 -7.37
CA SER A 29 13.64 -1.49 -7.37
C SER A 29 12.95 -0.30 -6.71
N ASP A 30 11.67 -0.08 -7.04
CA ASP A 30 10.88 0.99 -6.42
C ASP A 30 10.71 0.77 -4.93
N LEU A 31 10.40 -0.45 -4.52
CA LEU A 31 10.21 -0.79 -3.11
C LEU A 31 11.50 -0.67 -2.31
N THR A 32 12.64 -0.99 -2.91
CA THR A 32 13.96 -0.82 -2.31
C THR A 32 14.24 0.65 -2.04
N ARG A 33 13.97 1.51 -3.01
CA ARG A 33 14.15 2.95 -2.87
C ARG A 33 13.22 3.55 -1.83
N ILE A 34 11.93 3.19 -1.89
CA ILE A 34 10.90 3.72 -0.99
C ILE A 34 11.15 3.30 0.46
N SER A 35 11.54 2.06 0.69
CA SER A 35 11.79 1.53 2.04
C SER A 35 13.12 1.97 2.62
N ASN A 36 14.02 2.49 1.79
CA ASN A 36 15.37 2.88 2.19
C ASN A 36 16.15 1.72 2.84
N LYS A 37 15.95 0.51 2.33
CA LYS A 37 16.65 -0.71 2.74
C LYS A 37 17.37 -1.28 1.52
N ASP A 38 18.31 -2.19 1.74
CA ASP A 38 18.99 -2.88 0.65
C ASP A 38 18.06 -3.87 -0.05
N GLN A 39 18.36 -4.21 -1.28
CA GLN A 39 17.52 -5.09 -2.09
C GLN A 39 17.35 -6.49 -1.47
N THR A 40 18.40 -7.02 -0.86
CA THR A 40 18.34 -8.34 -0.21
C THR A 40 17.32 -8.34 0.93
N THR A 41 17.34 -7.31 1.76
CA THR A 41 16.40 -7.14 2.86
C THR A 41 14.97 -7.00 2.35
N VAL A 42 14.77 -6.16 1.33
CA VAL A 42 13.44 -5.95 0.72
C VAL A 42 12.91 -7.24 0.11
N SER A 43 13.76 -7.98 -0.63
CA SER A 43 13.37 -9.26 -1.23
C SER A 43 12.94 -10.28 -0.18
N ARG A 44 13.62 -10.31 0.96
CA ARG A 44 13.28 -11.19 2.09
C ARG A 44 11.92 -10.82 2.66
N HIS A 45 11.65 -9.53 2.86
CA HIS A 45 10.35 -9.06 3.33
C HIS A 45 9.24 -9.38 2.33
N LEU A 46 9.49 -9.20 1.04
CA LEU A 46 8.52 -9.53 -0.01
C LEU A 46 8.20 -11.03 -0.01
N SER A 47 9.20 -11.89 0.14
CA SER A 47 8.98 -13.33 0.25
C SER A 47 8.09 -13.69 1.45
N THR A 48 8.31 -13.05 2.59
CA THR A 48 7.47 -13.26 3.77
C THR A 48 6.02 -12.87 3.49
N LEU A 49 5.80 -11.74 2.81
CA LEU A 49 4.47 -11.27 2.46
C LEU A 49 3.77 -12.15 1.42
N VAL A 50 4.52 -12.64 0.43
CA VAL A 50 4.00 -13.59 -0.57
C VAL A 50 3.60 -14.89 0.10
N ASN A 51 4.45 -15.43 0.98
CA ASN A 51 4.18 -16.67 1.69
C ASN A 51 2.96 -16.55 2.63
N ALA A 52 2.74 -15.38 3.19
CA ALA A 52 1.58 -15.11 4.01
C ALA A 52 0.30 -14.85 3.18
N LYS A 53 0.41 -14.85 1.86
CA LYS A 53 -0.70 -14.61 0.92
C LYS A 53 -1.33 -13.24 1.08
N ILE A 54 -0.53 -12.25 1.43
CA ILE A 54 -0.95 -10.85 1.52
C ILE A 54 -0.73 -10.16 0.17
N ILE A 55 0.38 -10.48 -0.49
CA ILE A 55 0.74 -9.93 -1.78
C ILE A 55 1.00 -11.05 -2.78
N LYS A 56 0.99 -10.69 -4.04
CA LYS A 56 1.37 -11.58 -5.15
C LYS A 56 2.40 -10.91 -6.03
N GLN A 57 3.13 -11.72 -6.79
CA GLN A 57 4.09 -11.22 -7.75
C GLN A 57 3.63 -11.55 -9.16
N LYS A 58 3.97 -10.67 -10.10
CA LYS A 58 3.66 -10.83 -11.51
C LYS A 58 4.88 -10.43 -12.34
N ARG A 59 5.32 -11.32 -13.21
CA ARG A 59 6.42 -11.02 -14.12
C ARG A 59 5.88 -10.36 -15.39
N LEU A 60 6.42 -9.18 -15.71
CA LEU A 60 6.15 -8.47 -16.95
C LEU A 60 7.50 -8.19 -17.62
N GLY A 61 7.84 -8.98 -18.67
CA GLY A 61 9.15 -8.91 -19.30
C GLY A 61 10.26 -9.28 -18.35
N ARG A 62 11.20 -8.37 -18.10
CA ARG A 62 12.33 -8.57 -17.20
C ARG A 62 12.05 -8.11 -15.77
N ASN A 63 10.90 -7.51 -15.54
CA ASN A 63 10.54 -6.93 -14.25
C ASN A 63 9.54 -7.80 -13.51
N ILE A 64 9.68 -7.82 -12.19
CA ILE A 64 8.71 -8.46 -11.30
C ILE A 64 8.02 -7.37 -10.53
N TYR A 65 6.68 -7.34 -10.65
CA TYR A 65 5.83 -6.40 -9.94
C TYR A 65 5.11 -7.11 -8.80
N TYR A 66 4.92 -6.38 -7.73
CA TYR A 66 4.20 -6.86 -6.55
C TYR A 66 2.93 -6.05 -6.38
N SER A 67 1.86 -6.70 -5.94
CA SER A 67 0.57 -6.08 -5.67
C SER A 67 -0.12 -6.80 -4.52
N ILE A 68 -1.12 -6.15 -3.92
CA ILE A 68 -1.97 -6.82 -2.94
C ILE A 68 -2.68 -7.98 -3.64
N ILE A 69 -2.82 -9.10 -2.94
CA ILE A 69 -3.22 -10.37 -3.58
C ILE A 69 -4.59 -10.29 -4.25
N ASP A 70 -5.55 -9.60 -3.65
CA ASP A 70 -6.89 -9.40 -4.21
C ASP A 70 -7.60 -8.25 -3.49
N LEU A 71 -8.79 -7.90 -3.98
CA LEU A 71 -9.59 -6.82 -3.42
C LEU A 71 -10.05 -7.13 -2.00
N LYS A 72 -10.34 -8.39 -1.70
CA LYS A 72 -10.76 -8.82 -0.36
C LYS A 72 -9.66 -8.55 0.66
N MET A 73 -8.42 -8.89 0.34
CA MET A 73 -7.27 -8.62 1.21
C MET A 73 -7.07 -7.11 1.35
N LYS A 74 -7.18 -6.36 0.25
CA LYS A 74 -7.04 -4.91 0.27
C LYS A 74 -8.07 -4.28 1.20
N ASN A 75 -9.33 -4.68 1.12
CA ASN A 75 -10.40 -4.18 1.98
C ASN A 75 -10.16 -4.54 3.44
N TRP A 76 -9.68 -5.74 3.71
CA TRP A 76 -9.36 -6.17 5.06
C TRP A 76 -8.21 -5.36 5.66
N LEU A 77 -7.15 -5.13 4.87
CA LEU A 77 -6.02 -4.30 5.29
C LEU A 77 -6.46 -2.87 5.58
N GLU A 78 -7.26 -2.27 4.71
CA GLU A 78 -7.81 -0.93 4.92
C GLU A 78 -8.59 -0.84 6.23
N SER A 79 -9.43 -1.83 6.49
CA SER A 79 -10.22 -1.90 7.70
C SER A 79 -9.37 -2.05 8.96
N THR A 80 -8.33 -2.88 8.89
CA THR A 80 -7.46 -3.20 10.02
C THR A 80 -6.44 -2.11 10.30
N MET A 81 -5.94 -1.45 9.25
CA MET A 81 -4.86 -0.48 9.31
C MET A 81 -5.33 0.95 9.08
N THR A 82 -6.60 1.24 9.30
CA THR A 82 -7.26 2.51 8.95
C THR A 82 -6.51 3.75 9.41
N ILE A 83 -5.86 3.68 10.56
CA ILE A 83 -5.14 4.82 11.14
C ILE A 83 -3.82 5.09 10.42
N LYS A 84 -3.22 4.05 9.80
CA LYS A 84 -1.89 4.15 9.16
C LYS A 84 -1.93 4.23 7.65
N ILE A 85 -3.02 3.82 7.01
CA ILE A 85 -3.12 3.74 5.54
C ILE A 85 -3.55 5.05 4.90
N LYS A 86 -4.09 5.98 5.67
CA LYS A 86 -4.35 7.31 5.12
C LYS A 86 -3.02 8.00 4.89
N THR A 87 -2.45 7.76 3.71
CA THR A 87 -1.22 8.40 3.30
C THR A 87 -1.45 9.91 3.22
N ASP A 88 -0.37 10.67 3.36
CA ASP A 88 -0.42 12.12 3.18
C ASP A 88 -1.04 12.50 1.84
N GLU A 89 -0.82 11.67 0.80
CA GLU A 89 -1.41 11.87 -0.52
C GLU A 89 -2.94 11.73 -0.53
N GLU A 90 -3.47 10.74 0.19
CA GLU A 90 -4.93 10.56 0.31
C GLU A 90 -5.56 11.69 1.09
N ILE A 91 -4.91 12.15 2.15
CA ILE A 91 -5.36 13.29 2.95
C ILE A 91 -5.33 14.54 2.08
N ALA A 92 -4.26 14.76 1.31
CA ALA A 92 -4.14 15.89 0.39
C ALA A 92 -5.22 15.86 -0.70
N LEU A 93 -5.49 14.67 -1.27
CA LEU A 93 -6.52 14.50 -2.29
C LEU A 93 -7.91 14.79 -1.71
N ARG A 94 -8.22 14.29 -0.53
CA ARG A 94 -9.46 14.56 0.18
C ARG A 94 -9.64 16.06 0.44
N SER A 95 -8.59 16.73 0.88
CA SER A 95 -8.59 18.18 1.10
C SER A 95 -8.88 18.95 -0.18
N LYS A 96 -8.27 18.54 -1.29
CA LYS A 96 -8.51 19.15 -2.60
C LYS A 96 -9.96 18.98 -3.05
N ILE A 97 -10.50 17.78 -2.88
CA ILE A 97 -11.90 17.50 -3.23
C ILE A 97 -12.84 18.34 -2.39
N GLN A 98 -12.62 18.44 -1.09
CA GLN A 98 -13.42 19.24 -0.19
C GLN A 98 -13.38 20.73 -0.53
N LYS A 99 -12.19 21.25 -0.85
CA LYS A 99 -12.03 22.64 -1.30
C LYS A 99 -12.80 22.90 -2.59
N PHE A 100 -12.71 21.98 -3.54
CA PHE A 100 -13.44 22.08 -4.79
C PHE A 100 -14.96 22.12 -4.56
N LEU A 101 -15.47 21.24 -3.74
CA LEU A 101 -16.90 21.19 -3.42
C LEU A 101 -17.37 22.45 -2.69
N ARG A 102 -16.57 23.00 -1.79
CA ARG A 102 -16.89 24.27 -1.11
C ARG A 102 -16.93 25.43 -2.10
N LYS A 103 -15.99 25.47 -3.02
CA LYS A 103 -15.93 26.53 -4.05
C LYS A 103 -17.16 26.49 -4.94
N GLN A 104 -17.58 25.30 -5.38
CA GLN A 104 -18.81 25.14 -6.17
C GLN A 104 -20.06 25.58 -5.40
N ARG A 105 -20.10 25.24 -4.12
CA ARG A 105 -21.21 25.63 -3.26
C ARG A 105 -21.31 27.16 -3.12
N SER A 106 -20.16 27.84 -3.00
CA SER A 106 -20.10 29.29 -2.96
C SER A 106 -20.57 29.95 -4.27
N GLU A 107 -20.21 29.35 -5.41
CA GLU A 107 -20.63 29.84 -6.72
C GLU A 107 -22.12 29.64 -6.96
N GLU A 108 -22.71 28.58 -6.47
CA GLU A 108 -24.15 28.31 -6.57
C GLU A 108 -24.96 29.24 -5.68
N ASN A 109 -24.42 29.66 -4.58
CA ASN A 109 -25.09 30.55 -3.62
C ASN A 109 -24.80 32.06 -3.84
N GLY A 110 -23.93 32.31 -4.80
CA GLY A 110 -23.58 33.69 -5.17
C GLY A 110 -24.35 34.16 -6.35
#